data_866a7d835bef1b46ff107b2959c7a320
#
_entry.id   866a7d835bef1b46ff107b2959c7a320
#
_cell.length_a   1.000
_cell.length_b   1.000
_cell.length_c   1.000
_cell.angle_alpha   90.00
_cell.angle_beta   90.00
_cell.angle_gamma   90.00
#
_symmetry.space_group_name_H-M   'P 1'
#
loop_
_entity.id
_entity.type
_entity.pdbx_description
1 polymer ?
#
loop_
_entity_poly.entity_id
_entity_poly.type
_entity_poly.pdbx_seq_one_letter_code
_entity_poly.pdbx_strand_id
1 'polypeptide(L)'
;PVYNAAGELRSMQYIQADGTKRFAKDSEQEGCMHVVGQQDLAKAKTIILSEGYATAASIKEATDDTVASVAAFNSGNLPLVAKVLSAKYPQAQFLVAGDDDLAVEAKQGNNPGKEKALEAAKILNCRAVFPVFAPGEQSSEHKAFTDFNDLAQKSKFGREGLAKQINEAIHARPANELQTLKTRGLQEEASQDRPVEQTKRQQRATTRKTASRGSR
;
A
#
# COMPACT_ATOMS: atom_id res chain seq x y z
N PRO A 1 21.54 -2.45 -11.50
CA PRO A 1 21.39 -3.90 -11.58
C PRO A 1 19.97 -4.32 -11.24
N VAL A 2 19.51 -5.43 -11.83
CA VAL A 2 18.19 -6.04 -11.64
C VAL A 2 18.41 -7.47 -11.19
N TYR A 3 17.87 -7.84 -10.04
CA TYR A 3 18.11 -9.13 -9.40
C TYR A 3 16.80 -9.94 -9.27
N ASN A 4 16.88 -11.25 -9.42
CA ASN A 4 15.77 -12.13 -9.13
C ASN A 4 15.61 -12.38 -7.61
N ALA A 5 14.61 -13.20 -7.23
CA ALA A 5 14.36 -13.57 -5.84
C ALA A 5 15.53 -14.28 -5.14
N ALA A 6 16.39 -14.99 -5.89
CA ALA A 6 17.58 -15.67 -5.37
C ALA A 6 18.78 -14.71 -5.15
N GLY A 7 18.67 -13.45 -5.61
CA GLY A 7 19.76 -12.47 -5.56
C GLY A 7 20.74 -12.59 -6.73
N GLU A 8 20.38 -13.32 -7.78
CA GLU A 8 21.18 -13.45 -8.99
C GLU A 8 20.94 -12.26 -9.92
N LEU A 9 22.01 -11.69 -10.50
CA LEU A 9 21.93 -10.62 -11.48
C LEU A 9 21.29 -11.15 -12.77
N ARG A 10 20.17 -10.55 -13.18
CA ARG A 10 19.40 -10.95 -14.36
C ARG A 10 19.41 -9.89 -15.47
N SER A 11 19.53 -8.63 -15.08
CA SER A 11 19.52 -7.52 -16.03
C SER A 11 20.24 -6.28 -15.46
N MET A 12 20.39 -5.29 -16.34
CA MET A 12 20.80 -3.93 -15.99
C MET A 12 19.83 -2.95 -16.63
N GLN A 13 19.36 -1.96 -15.88
CA GLN A 13 18.67 -0.81 -16.44
C GLN A 13 19.67 0.35 -16.58
N TYR A 14 19.77 0.88 -17.80
CA TYR A 14 20.55 2.07 -18.12
C TYR A 14 19.60 3.27 -18.18
N ILE A 15 19.92 4.32 -17.44
CA ILE A 15 19.15 5.57 -17.41
C ILE A 15 20.06 6.64 -18.03
N GLN A 16 19.64 7.24 -19.14
CA GLN A 16 20.36 8.30 -19.82
C GLN A 16 20.07 9.66 -19.18
N ALA A 17 20.88 10.67 -19.50
CA ALA A 17 20.72 12.02 -18.96
C ALA A 17 19.38 12.68 -19.34
N ASP A 18 18.78 12.29 -20.47
CA ASP A 18 17.45 12.73 -20.91
C ASP A 18 16.29 11.98 -20.23
N GLY A 19 16.58 11.05 -19.30
CA GLY A 19 15.59 10.22 -18.61
C GLY A 19 15.18 8.96 -19.38
N THR A 20 15.69 8.72 -20.59
CA THR A 20 15.43 7.49 -21.36
C THR A 20 15.95 6.28 -20.61
N LYS A 21 15.09 5.27 -20.45
CA LYS A 21 15.39 4.02 -19.73
C LYS A 21 15.46 2.85 -20.70
N ARG A 22 16.53 2.05 -20.64
CA ARG A 22 16.70 0.82 -21.44
C ARG A 22 17.24 -0.29 -20.57
N PHE A 23 16.80 -1.52 -20.83
CA PHE A 23 17.39 -2.71 -20.22
C PHE A 23 18.47 -3.31 -21.10
N ALA A 24 19.34 -4.11 -20.47
CA ALA A 24 20.25 -4.95 -21.23
C ALA A 24 19.46 -5.86 -22.18
N LYS A 25 20.02 -6.10 -23.38
CA LYS A 25 19.39 -6.94 -24.38
C LYS A 25 19.23 -8.38 -23.87
N ASP A 26 18.14 -9.04 -24.25
CA ASP A 26 17.87 -10.45 -23.98
C ASP A 26 17.91 -10.81 -22.47
N SER A 27 17.49 -9.88 -21.61
CA SER A 27 17.55 -10.03 -20.16
C SER A 27 16.18 -10.29 -19.53
N GLU A 28 16.18 -11.08 -18.47
CA GLU A 28 14.99 -11.42 -17.69
C GLU A 28 14.65 -10.26 -16.74
N GLN A 29 13.36 -9.90 -16.66
CA GLN A 29 12.88 -8.82 -15.81
C GLN A 29 11.70 -9.24 -14.94
N GLU A 30 10.94 -10.28 -15.30
CA GLU A 30 9.75 -10.72 -14.59
C GLU A 30 10.07 -11.18 -13.17
N GLY A 31 9.41 -10.58 -12.19
CA GLY A 31 9.64 -10.84 -10.77
C GLY A 31 11.01 -10.38 -10.25
N CYS A 32 11.81 -9.73 -11.11
CA CYS A 32 13.11 -9.17 -10.73
C CYS A 32 12.94 -7.74 -10.18
N MET A 33 13.85 -7.34 -9.30
CA MET A 33 13.78 -6.08 -8.57
C MET A 33 15.15 -5.51 -8.26
N HIS A 34 15.18 -4.26 -7.80
CA HIS A 34 16.36 -3.65 -7.22
C HIS A 34 16.05 -3.10 -5.82
N VAL A 35 16.91 -3.41 -4.86
CA VAL A 35 16.88 -2.82 -3.52
C VAL A 35 17.81 -1.62 -3.49
N VAL A 36 17.26 -0.43 -3.29
CA VAL A 36 18.04 0.80 -3.28
C VAL A 36 18.95 0.85 -2.06
N GLY A 37 20.25 1.16 -2.30
CA GLY A 37 21.26 1.21 -1.25
C GLY A 37 21.67 -0.16 -0.71
N GLN A 38 21.34 -1.26 -1.40
CA GLN A 38 21.72 -2.64 -1.04
C GLN A 38 21.32 -3.05 0.40
N GLN A 39 20.20 -2.49 0.89
CA GLN A 39 19.72 -2.76 2.24
C GLN A 39 19.26 -4.22 2.38
N ASP A 40 19.56 -4.83 3.52
CA ASP A 40 19.11 -6.19 3.84
C ASP A 40 17.62 -6.19 4.16
N LEU A 41 16.79 -6.68 3.23
CA LEU A 41 15.33 -6.72 3.39
C LEU A 41 14.89 -7.57 4.58
N ALA A 42 15.68 -8.56 5.00
CA ALA A 42 15.36 -9.40 6.16
C ALA A 42 15.41 -8.62 7.49
N LYS A 43 16.13 -7.49 7.51
CA LYS A 43 16.25 -6.61 8.67
C LYS A 43 15.35 -5.40 8.62
N ALA A 44 14.74 -5.13 7.46
CA ALA A 44 13.88 -3.98 7.28
C ALA A 44 12.54 -4.18 8.02
N LYS A 45 12.12 -3.20 8.82
CA LYS A 45 10.79 -3.20 9.44
C LYS A 45 9.71 -2.96 8.42
N THR A 46 9.97 -2.04 7.50
CA THR A 46 9.05 -1.65 6.44
C THR A 46 9.74 -1.78 5.08
N ILE A 47 9.07 -2.38 4.13
CA ILE A 47 9.51 -2.50 2.73
C ILE A 47 8.53 -1.70 1.87
N ILE A 48 9.04 -0.72 1.12
CA ILE A 48 8.24 0.08 0.20
C ILE A 48 8.55 -0.37 -1.22
N LEU A 49 7.52 -0.83 -1.92
CA LEU A 49 7.59 -1.24 -3.32
C LEU A 49 7.09 -0.11 -4.21
N SER A 50 7.88 0.27 -5.22
CA SER A 50 7.53 1.27 -6.23
C SER A 50 7.82 0.78 -7.64
N GLU A 51 7.22 1.45 -8.64
CA GLU A 51 7.46 1.11 -10.04
C GLU A 51 8.88 1.47 -10.47
N GLY A 52 9.23 2.75 -10.40
CA GLY A 52 10.47 3.28 -10.95
C GLY A 52 11.64 3.30 -9.97
N TYR A 53 12.88 3.14 -10.48
CA TYR A 53 14.09 3.31 -9.68
C TYR A 53 14.20 4.72 -9.08
N ALA A 54 13.88 5.78 -9.85
CA ALA A 54 13.96 7.16 -9.36
C ALA A 54 13.00 7.39 -8.18
N THR A 55 11.76 6.89 -8.28
CA THR A 55 10.77 6.90 -7.20
C THR A 55 11.30 6.17 -5.96
N ALA A 56 11.85 4.95 -6.15
CA ALA A 56 12.43 4.18 -5.05
C ALA A 56 13.60 4.92 -4.38
N ALA A 57 14.47 5.57 -5.17
CA ALA A 57 15.60 6.33 -4.67
C ALA A 57 15.16 7.57 -3.88
N SER A 58 14.19 8.33 -4.41
CA SER A 58 13.63 9.50 -3.71
C SER A 58 12.97 9.14 -2.39
N ILE A 59 12.24 8.02 -2.34
CA ILE A 59 11.66 7.50 -1.10
C ILE A 59 12.76 7.10 -0.11
N LYS A 60 13.80 6.40 -0.57
CA LYS A 60 14.94 6.01 0.28
C LYS A 60 15.66 7.21 0.88
N GLU A 61 15.86 8.28 0.10
CA GLU A 61 16.46 9.53 0.57
C GLU A 61 15.60 10.31 1.58
N ALA A 62 14.28 10.11 1.53
CA ALA A 62 13.32 10.83 2.38
C ALA A 62 12.93 10.05 3.65
N THR A 63 13.35 8.79 3.77
CA THR A 63 13.06 7.92 4.91
C THR A 63 14.34 7.51 5.64
N ASP A 64 14.20 7.00 6.87
CA ASP A 64 15.31 6.50 7.66
C ASP A 64 15.80 5.11 7.20
N ASP A 65 16.89 4.63 7.79
CA ASP A 65 17.49 3.32 7.45
C ASP A 65 16.64 2.11 7.87
N THR A 66 15.54 2.32 8.58
CA THR A 66 14.62 1.23 8.95
C THR A 66 13.66 0.86 7.84
N VAL A 67 13.56 1.70 6.81
CA VAL A 67 12.72 1.53 5.63
C VAL A 67 13.58 1.08 4.45
N ALA A 68 13.25 -0.06 3.86
CA ALA A 68 13.85 -0.53 2.61
C ALA A 68 12.99 -0.11 1.41
N SER A 69 13.62 0.41 0.37
CA SER A 69 12.95 0.84 -0.86
C SER A 69 13.31 -0.07 -2.03
N VAL A 70 12.29 -0.59 -2.73
CA VAL A 70 12.42 -1.58 -3.80
C VAL A 70 11.78 -1.05 -5.07
N ALA A 71 12.52 -1.15 -6.18
CA ALA A 71 12.03 -0.83 -7.52
C ALA A 71 11.67 -2.09 -8.31
N ALA A 72 10.47 -2.12 -8.89
CA ALA A 72 9.99 -3.17 -9.77
C ALA A 72 10.29 -2.90 -11.25
N PHE A 73 10.69 -1.67 -11.60
CA PHE A 73 11.09 -1.16 -12.92
C PHE A 73 9.96 -0.87 -13.92
N ASN A 74 8.81 -1.50 -13.80
CA ASN A 74 7.62 -1.19 -14.60
C ASN A 74 6.33 -1.62 -13.87
N SER A 75 5.19 -1.06 -14.27
CA SER A 75 3.89 -1.32 -13.63
C SER A 75 3.48 -2.79 -13.69
N GLY A 76 3.68 -3.45 -14.84
CA GLY A 76 3.34 -4.87 -15.01
C GLY A 76 4.10 -5.80 -14.07
N ASN A 77 5.30 -5.41 -13.66
CA ASN A 77 6.15 -6.19 -12.76
C ASN A 77 5.82 -5.97 -11.27
N LEU A 78 5.09 -4.91 -10.90
CA LEU A 78 4.70 -4.65 -9.50
C LEU A 78 4.02 -5.85 -8.82
N PRO A 79 2.98 -6.49 -9.41
CA PRO A 79 2.34 -7.65 -8.80
C PRO A 79 3.25 -8.88 -8.71
N LEU A 80 4.19 -9.06 -9.65
CA LEU A 80 5.12 -10.18 -9.67
C LEU A 80 6.15 -10.02 -8.54
N VAL A 81 6.73 -8.84 -8.40
CA VAL A 81 7.65 -8.51 -7.29
C VAL A 81 6.92 -8.58 -5.95
N ALA A 82 5.67 -8.13 -5.87
CA ALA A 82 4.84 -8.24 -4.66
C ALA A 82 4.68 -9.70 -4.20
N LYS A 83 4.46 -10.64 -5.12
CA LYS A 83 4.41 -12.10 -4.81
C LYS A 83 5.74 -12.58 -4.24
N VAL A 84 6.87 -12.19 -4.84
CA VAL A 84 8.21 -12.54 -4.37
C VAL A 84 8.45 -12.01 -2.96
N LEU A 85 8.15 -10.73 -2.72
CA LEU A 85 8.34 -10.09 -1.42
C LEU A 85 7.45 -10.71 -0.33
N SER A 86 6.17 -10.95 -0.62
CA SER A 86 5.23 -11.57 0.31
C SER A 86 5.68 -12.97 0.73
N ALA A 87 6.17 -13.77 -0.21
CA ALA A 87 6.65 -15.13 0.09
C ALA A 87 7.96 -15.13 0.89
N LYS A 88 8.88 -14.19 0.59
CA LYS A 88 10.22 -14.17 1.17
C LYS A 88 10.28 -13.42 2.50
N TYR A 89 9.44 -12.42 2.71
CA TYR A 89 9.44 -11.55 3.89
C TYR A 89 8.04 -11.42 4.52
N PRO A 90 7.39 -12.52 4.93
CA PRO A 90 5.99 -12.51 5.38
C PRO A 90 5.75 -11.71 6.67
N GLN A 91 6.80 -11.39 7.42
CA GLN A 91 6.73 -10.61 8.66
C GLN A 91 7.00 -9.12 8.47
N ALA A 92 7.40 -8.69 7.27
CA ALA A 92 7.66 -7.28 7.01
C ALA A 92 6.35 -6.50 6.88
N GLN A 93 6.36 -5.25 7.31
CA GLN A 93 5.32 -4.30 6.96
C GLN A 93 5.57 -3.82 5.53
N PHE A 94 4.53 -3.81 4.70
CA PHE A 94 4.63 -3.35 3.31
C PHE A 94 3.86 -2.07 3.07
N LEU A 95 4.34 -1.30 2.10
CA LEU A 95 3.65 -0.17 1.49
C LEU A 95 3.93 -0.21 -0.02
N VAL A 96 2.94 0.09 -0.84
CA VAL A 96 3.14 0.27 -2.29
C VAL A 96 3.04 1.75 -2.62
N ALA A 97 4.11 2.33 -3.16
CA ALA A 97 4.14 3.70 -3.67
C ALA A 97 3.87 3.66 -5.18
N GLY A 98 2.63 3.95 -5.56
CA GLY A 98 2.16 3.89 -6.94
C GLY A 98 2.28 5.21 -7.67
N ASP A 99 2.27 5.13 -9.00
CA ASP A 99 2.21 6.26 -9.91
C ASP A 99 0.74 6.61 -10.20
N ASP A 100 0.43 7.89 -10.36
CA ASP A 100 -0.91 8.41 -10.68
C ASP A 100 -0.85 9.30 -11.93
N ASP A 101 -0.96 8.69 -13.12
CA ASP A 101 -0.86 9.38 -14.40
C ASP A 101 -2.25 9.80 -14.91
N LEU A 102 -2.72 10.98 -14.47
CA LEU A 102 -4.01 11.54 -14.87
C LEU A 102 -4.12 11.79 -16.38
N ALA A 103 -2.99 12.08 -17.06
CA ALA A 103 -3.00 12.31 -18.51
C ALA A 103 -3.22 11.02 -19.30
N VAL A 104 -2.70 9.89 -18.81
CA VAL A 104 -2.98 8.57 -19.40
C VAL A 104 -4.44 8.20 -19.12
N GLU A 105 -4.92 8.36 -17.89
CA GLU A 105 -6.29 8.06 -17.50
C GLU A 105 -7.31 8.86 -18.36
N ALA A 106 -7.07 10.16 -18.56
CA ALA A 106 -7.94 11.01 -19.39
C ALA A 106 -7.98 10.58 -20.86
N LYS A 107 -6.88 10.04 -21.41
CA LYS A 107 -6.79 9.61 -22.81
C LYS A 107 -7.28 8.20 -23.06
N GLN A 108 -7.05 7.30 -22.13
CA GLN A 108 -7.26 5.84 -22.31
C GLN A 108 -8.42 5.30 -21.47
N GLY A 109 -8.95 6.09 -20.52
CA GLY A 109 -10.02 5.68 -19.61
C GLY A 109 -9.54 4.76 -18.48
N ASN A 110 -8.22 4.49 -18.37
CA ASN A 110 -7.62 3.69 -17.31
C ASN A 110 -6.23 4.25 -16.91
N ASN A 111 -5.78 3.89 -15.71
CA ASN A 111 -4.48 4.28 -15.17
C ASN A 111 -3.70 3.01 -14.79
N PRO A 112 -2.93 2.43 -15.73
CA PRO A 112 -2.25 1.16 -15.51
C PRO A 112 -1.29 1.16 -14.32
N GLY A 113 -0.57 2.27 -14.07
CA GLY A 113 0.31 2.41 -12.90
C GLY A 113 -0.47 2.28 -11.60
N LYS A 114 -1.57 3.00 -11.47
CA LYS A 114 -2.45 2.98 -10.31
C LYS A 114 -3.11 1.61 -10.11
N GLU A 115 -3.65 1.01 -11.17
CA GLU A 115 -4.27 -0.31 -11.13
C GLU A 115 -3.30 -1.39 -10.66
N LYS A 116 -2.07 -1.40 -11.20
CA LYS A 116 -1.03 -2.37 -10.84
C LYS A 116 -0.47 -2.15 -9.45
N ALA A 117 -0.39 -0.91 -8.99
CA ALA A 117 -0.04 -0.61 -7.60
C ALA A 117 -1.10 -1.13 -6.61
N LEU A 118 -2.38 -0.97 -6.92
CA LEU A 118 -3.48 -1.51 -6.11
C LEU A 118 -3.49 -3.05 -6.11
N GLU A 119 -3.22 -3.69 -7.26
CA GLU A 119 -3.07 -5.15 -7.36
C GLU A 119 -1.91 -5.66 -6.48
N ALA A 120 -0.75 -5.01 -6.56
CA ALA A 120 0.41 -5.34 -5.75
C ALA A 120 0.14 -5.16 -4.24
N ALA A 121 -0.54 -4.07 -3.87
CA ALA A 121 -0.92 -3.82 -2.48
C ALA A 121 -1.87 -4.88 -1.92
N LYS A 122 -2.81 -5.36 -2.74
CA LYS A 122 -3.70 -6.48 -2.38
C LYS A 122 -2.91 -7.78 -2.13
N ILE A 123 -1.91 -8.09 -2.98
CA ILE A 123 -1.04 -9.27 -2.81
C ILE A 123 -0.24 -9.18 -1.50
N LEU A 124 0.30 -8.00 -1.18
CA LEU A 124 1.08 -7.73 0.02
C LEU A 124 0.21 -7.53 1.28
N ASN A 125 -1.11 -7.56 1.15
CA ASN A 125 -2.06 -7.22 2.21
C ASN A 125 -1.72 -5.89 2.89
N CYS A 126 -1.42 -4.87 2.08
CA CYS A 126 -1.00 -3.57 2.54
C CYS A 126 -1.76 -2.45 1.83
N ARG A 127 -1.35 -1.22 2.07
CA ARG A 127 -1.90 -0.02 1.44
C ARG A 127 -1.08 0.35 0.20
N ALA A 128 -1.76 0.82 -0.86
CA ALA A 128 -1.15 1.63 -1.90
C ALA A 128 -1.32 3.11 -1.57
N VAL A 129 -0.30 3.90 -1.83
CA VAL A 129 -0.31 5.36 -1.70
C VAL A 129 0.14 6.00 -3.00
N PHE A 130 -0.40 7.16 -3.28
CA PHE A 130 -0.12 7.91 -4.49
C PHE A 130 0.31 9.32 -4.11
N PRO A 131 1.17 9.97 -4.91
CA PRO A 131 1.67 11.29 -4.58
C PRO A 131 0.52 12.32 -4.64
N VAL A 132 0.47 13.19 -3.65
CA VAL A 132 -0.41 14.36 -3.61
C VAL A 132 0.44 15.59 -3.86
N PHE A 133 0.22 16.25 -4.96
CA PHE A 133 0.94 17.44 -5.38
C PHE A 133 0.30 18.73 -4.87
N ALA A 134 1.01 19.84 -4.96
CA ALA A 134 0.45 21.15 -4.63
C ALA A 134 -0.68 21.51 -5.63
N PRO A 135 -1.65 22.32 -5.20
CA PRO A 135 -2.76 22.72 -6.06
C PRO A 135 -2.30 23.29 -7.41
N GLY A 136 -2.83 22.74 -8.51
CA GLY A 136 -2.54 23.15 -9.87
C GLY A 136 -1.26 22.58 -10.49
N GLU A 137 -0.52 21.70 -9.81
CA GLU A 137 0.67 21.05 -10.38
C GLU A 137 0.33 19.82 -11.23
N GLN A 138 -0.58 18.98 -10.78
CA GLN A 138 -1.01 17.81 -11.54
C GLN A 138 -2.13 18.17 -12.50
N SER A 139 -2.10 17.65 -13.72
CA SER A 139 -3.05 17.94 -14.78
C SER A 139 -3.31 16.70 -15.65
N SER A 140 -4.54 16.58 -16.16
CA SER A 140 -4.90 15.59 -17.17
C SER A 140 -4.38 15.93 -18.58
N GLU A 141 -3.89 17.13 -18.80
CA GLU A 141 -3.41 17.60 -20.12
C GLU A 141 -1.94 17.25 -20.34
N HIS A 142 -1.16 17.17 -19.26
CA HIS A 142 0.29 17.01 -19.33
C HIS A 142 0.73 15.78 -18.53
N LYS A 143 1.61 14.97 -19.13
CA LYS A 143 2.27 13.85 -18.45
C LYS A 143 3.41 14.37 -17.56
N ALA A 144 3.05 15.00 -16.47
CA ALA A 144 3.99 15.50 -15.46
C ALA A 144 3.35 15.35 -14.08
N PHE A 145 4.17 15.32 -13.03
CA PHE A 145 3.69 15.15 -11.66
C PHE A 145 2.88 13.86 -11.47
N THR A 146 3.51 12.73 -11.78
CA THR A 146 2.86 11.40 -11.75
C THR A 146 3.35 10.51 -10.62
N ASP A 147 4.58 10.69 -10.15
CA ASP A 147 5.23 9.82 -9.18
C ASP A 147 5.87 10.57 -8.01
N PHE A 148 6.33 9.84 -7.00
CA PHE A 148 6.97 10.44 -5.82
C PHE A 148 8.34 11.07 -6.11
N ASN A 149 9.04 10.69 -7.20
CA ASN A 149 10.21 11.41 -7.65
C ASN A 149 9.84 12.80 -8.21
N ASP A 150 8.76 12.89 -8.96
CA ASP A 150 8.21 14.17 -9.40
C ASP A 150 7.80 15.05 -8.22
N LEU A 151 7.18 14.44 -7.20
CA LEU A 151 6.86 15.15 -5.95
C LEU A 151 8.11 15.73 -5.29
N ALA A 152 9.19 14.93 -5.18
CA ALA A 152 10.42 15.34 -4.54
C ALA A 152 11.20 16.40 -5.32
N GLN A 153 11.21 16.31 -6.66
CA GLN A 153 12.11 17.09 -7.52
C GLN A 153 11.45 18.31 -8.16
N LYS A 154 10.12 18.26 -8.40
CA LYS A 154 9.42 19.27 -9.21
C LYS A 154 8.30 19.98 -8.44
N SER A 155 7.68 19.34 -7.44
CA SER A 155 6.58 19.94 -6.68
C SER A 155 7.08 21.02 -5.73
N LYS A 156 6.23 21.99 -5.42
CA LYS A 156 6.41 22.97 -4.34
C LYS A 156 6.53 22.31 -2.97
N PHE A 157 5.98 21.10 -2.80
CA PHE A 157 6.10 20.34 -1.56
C PHE A 157 7.49 19.71 -1.39
N GLY A 158 8.19 19.42 -2.49
CA GLY A 158 9.56 18.95 -2.48
C GLY A 158 9.79 17.66 -1.68
N ARG A 159 11.03 17.44 -1.27
CA ARG A 159 11.44 16.27 -0.46
C ARG A 159 10.74 16.19 0.90
N GLU A 160 10.47 17.33 1.52
CA GLU A 160 9.76 17.38 2.81
C GLU A 160 8.32 16.88 2.67
N GLY A 161 7.64 17.29 1.58
CA GLY A 161 6.30 16.81 1.26
C GLY A 161 6.26 15.31 0.99
N LEU A 162 7.26 14.79 0.28
CA LEU A 162 7.41 13.35 0.08
C LEU A 162 7.63 12.63 1.42
N ALA A 163 8.59 13.07 2.22
CA ALA A 163 8.88 12.46 3.53
C ALA A 163 7.64 12.43 4.42
N LYS A 164 6.89 13.52 4.48
CA LYS A 164 5.65 13.62 5.25
C LYS A 164 4.61 12.59 4.77
N GLN A 165 4.32 12.54 3.46
CA GLN A 165 3.31 11.63 2.91
C GLN A 165 3.67 10.15 3.12
N ILE A 166 4.92 9.78 2.92
CA ILE A 166 5.38 8.39 3.15
C ILE A 166 5.33 8.05 4.63
N ASN A 167 5.81 8.92 5.53
CA ASN A 167 5.77 8.67 6.97
C ASN A 167 4.33 8.55 7.50
N GLU A 168 3.43 9.42 7.06
CA GLU A 168 2.01 9.32 7.40
C GLU A 168 1.42 7.99 6.92
N ALA A 169 1.78 7.54 5.71
CA ALA A 169 1.30 6.27 5.16
C ALA A 169 1.82 5.04 5.92
N ILE A 170 3.09 5.05 6.35
CA ILE A 170 3.70 3.97 7.16
C ILE A 170 3.00 3.86 8.53
N HIS A 171 2.70 4.98 9.18
CA HIS A 171 2.12 5.02 10.51
C HIS A 171 0.58 4.98 10.54
N ALA A 172 -0.08 5.12 9.39
CA ALA A 172 -1.52 5.02 9.30
C ALA A 172 -2.00 3.58 9.57
N ARG A 173 -3.02 3.43 10.40
CA ARG A 173 -3.61 2.11 10.69
C ARG A 173 -4.05 1.41 9.41
N PRO A 174 -3.84 0.08 9.29
CA PRO A 174 -4.35 -0.69 8.16
C PRO A 174 -5.85 -0.48 7.95
N ALA A 175 -6.30 -0.36 6.72
CA ALA A 175 -7.71 -0.14 6.39
C ALA A 175 -8.64 -1.23 6.99
N ASN A 176 -8.13 -2.46 7.13
CA ASN A 176 -8.85 -3.59 7.70
C ASN A 176 -9.14 -3.43 9.20
N GLU A 177 -8.25 -2.78 9.97
CA GLU A 177 -8.52 -2.50 11.40
C GLU A 177 -9.59 -1.44 11.58
N LEU A 178 -9.62 -0.42 10.72
CA LEU A 178 -10.66 0.62 10.74
C LEU A 178 -12.05 0.03 10.44
N GLN A 179 -12.12 -0.93 9.54
CA GLN A 179 -13.37 -1.62 9.21
C GLN A 179 -13.83 -2.53 10.36
N THR A 180 -12.89 -3.25 10.99
CA THR A 180 -13.16 -4.12 12.14
C THR A 180 -13.61 -3.30 13.36
N LEU A 181 -13.00 -2.14 13.61
CA LEU A 181 -13.39 -1.24 14.71
C LEU A 181 -14.76 -0.60 14.46
N LYS A 182 -15.07 -0.20 13.22
CA LYS A 182 -16.41 0.29 12.85
C LYS A 182 -17.47 -0.78 13.03
N THR A 183 -17.19 -2.02 12.62
CA THR A 183 -18.12 -3.15 12.78
C THR A 183 -18.31 -3.53 14.24
N ARG A 184 -17.26 -3.49 15.07
CA ARG A 184 -17.37 -3.70 16.53
C ARG A 184 -18.15 -2.58 17.20
N GLY A 185 -17.87 -1.31 16.87
CA GLY A 185 -18.61 -0.17 17.41
C GLY A 185 -20.10 -0.25 17.10
N LEU A 186 -20.48 -0.60 15.86
CA LEU A 186 -21.88 -0.79 15.47
C LEU A 186 -22.54 -1.99 16.17
N GLN A 187 -21.78 -3.05 16.49
CA GLN A 187 -22.29 -4.20 17.24
C GLN A 187 -22.46 -3.89 18.73
N GLU A 188 -21.60 -3.06 19.31
CA GLU A 188 -21.73 -2.61 20.69
C GLU A 188 -22.90 -1.64 20.88
N GLU A 189 -23.12 -0.72 19.95
CA GLU A 189 -24.29 0.16 19.94
C GLU A 189 -25.60 -0.62 19.76
N ALA A 190 -25.63 -1.59 18.84
CA ALA A 190 -26.80 -2.46 18.64
C ALA A 190 -27.08 -3.40 19.81
N SER A 191 -26.09 -3.70 20.66
CA SER A 191 -26.27 -4.51 21.86
C SER A 191 -26.75 -3.67 23.08
N GLN A 192 -26.47 -2.38 23.10
CA GLN A 192 -26.95 -1.45 24.15
C GLN A 192 -28.40 -1.01 23.93
N ASP A 193 -28.87 -1.06 22.69
CA ASP A 193 -30.23 -0.63 22.29
C ASP A 193 -31.29 -1.77 22.36
N ARG A 194 -30.97 -2.91 22.99
CA ARG A 194 -31.97 -3.96 23.22
C ARG A 194 -32.94 -3.52 24.34
N PRO A 195 -34.24 -3.35 24.03
CA PRO A 195 -35.22 -2.92 25.04
C PRO A 195 -35.29 -3.92 26.20
N VAL A 196 -35.28 -3.41 27.41
CA VAL A 196 -35.39 -4.14 28.69
C VAL A 196 -36.72 -4.94 28.83
N GLU A 197 -37.50 -5.03 27.77
CA GLU A 197 -38.85 -5.61 27.79
C GLU A 197 -38.87 -7.19 27.76
N GLN A 198 -37.77 -7.81 27.37
CA GLN A 198 -37.74 -9.27 27.38
C GLN A 198 -37.43 -9.92 28.73
N THR A 199 -36.84 -9.18 29.67
CA THR A 199 -36.54 -9.69 31.03
C THR A 199 -37.79 -9.78 31.91
N LYS A 200 -38.81 -8.97 31.68
CA LYS A 200 -40.06 -9.02 32.41
C LYS A 200 -41.02 -10.17 32.00
N ARG A 201 -40.83 -10.71 30.81
CA ARG A 201 -41.66 -11.84 30.31
C ARG A 201 -41.20 -13.20 30.86
N GLN A 202 -39.90 -13.34 31.13
CA GLN A 202 -39.36 -14.59 31.71
C GLN A 202 -39.63 -14.69 33.23
N GLN A 203 -39.63 -13.60 33.95
CA GLN A 203 -39.95 -13.59 35.38
C GLN A 203 -41.43 -13.84 35.67
N ARG A 204 -42.36 -13.45 34.77
CA ARG A 204 -43.79 -13.77 34.93
C ARG A 204 -44.14 -15.25 34.61
N ALA A 205 -43.31 -15.95 33.84
CA ALA A 205 -43.52 -17.37 33.51
C ALA A 205 -43.09 -18.32 34.65
N THR A 206 -42.07 -17.92 35.42
CA THR A 206 -41.57 -18.70 36.57
C THR A 206 -42.49 -18.58 37.80
N THR A 207 -43.11 -17.42 38.05
CA THR A 207 -44.03 -17.22 39.20
C THR A 207 -45.39 -17.92 39.02
N ARG A 208 -45.80 -18.22 37.79
CA ARG A 208 -47.06 -18.95 37.54
C ARG A 208 -46.92 -20.48 37.68
N LYS A 209 -45.68 -21.03 37.66
CA LYS A 209 -45.42 -22.46 37.80
C LYS A 209 -45.30 -22.93 39.25
N THR A 210 -45.00 -22.02 40.18
CA THR A 210 -44.90 -22.32 41.63
C THR A 210 -46.23 -22.22 42.37
N ALA A 211 -47.22 -21.51 41.83
CA ALA A 211 -48.57 -21.42 42.45
C ALA A 211 -49.50 -22.58 42.17
N SER A 212 -49.14 -23.51 41.24
CA SER A 212 -49.97 -24.67 40.83
C SER A 212 -49.57 -25.97 41.51
N ARG A 213 -48.65 -25.98 42.48
CA ARG A 213 -48.17 -27.21 43.18
C ARG A 213 -48.48 -27.26 44.68
N GLY A 214 -49.37 -26.39 45.17
CA GLY A 214 -49.69 -26.26 46.59
C GLY A 214 -51.18 -26.55 46.91
N SER A 215 -51.78 -27.54 46.23
CA SER A 215 -53.12 -28.03 46.64
C SER A 215 -53.30 -29.47 46.19
N ARG A 216 -52.82 -30.37 47.00
CA ARG A 216 -53.34 -31.73 47.25
C ARG A 216 -52.63 -32.33 48.48
#